data_cd6339031587d87c29bae031e093f32f
#
_entry.id   cd6339031587d87c29bae031e093f32f
#
_cell.length_a   1.000
_cell.length_b   1.000
_cell.length_c   1.000
_cell.angle_alpha   90.00
_cell.angle_beta   90.00
_cell.angle_gamma   90.00
#
_symmetry.space_group_name_H-M   'P 1'
#
loop_
_entity.id
_entity.type
_entity.pdbx_description
1 polymer ?
#
loop_
_entity_poly.entity_id
_entity_poly.type
_entity_poly.pdbx_seq_one_letter_code
_entity_poly.pdbx_strand_id
1 'polypeptide(L)'
;MKKIYKKSRAILVLAALFAVRLAVAQPQTSLDKGVIQYQRENYDEALSFLKQAKAEESFNTRVSYYLGLTYKKLQDYKQAQSNLTEAVEGTPKIKEALLELIEVCYQIDDVKAAKKWIALAEEQGMRPGQTKFIKGLVLVKDGKTEDAIQAFKDAKDLEPALKQSANYQIGLVNLKNKSYDEAAKNFQEVVLLDPNTDIARYADEYKKALDRRQEAEKPFRLNAAFFEEYDDNVILKPSDASAAGNIGNQSDWREVATVDAELGKKFNDAFGAKLQYNFYFTEQNDRHAYNLNSHTVGAVPSFYLGDNVVSVPVQYNYTWVDTDSFLSTFTVNPLANLKVADNQLAQIGVKCQVMDYLQVPFSPDENRDASRRAPGAAWFYFFNQNKSFLNLRYEYDEENTKGSNWDYKGNHATAALQVPLIDKWKLTLVGDAYWQNFDHTHTIFNVKRADDNYSGSAMVSYAINKDWEMQVRYMHVDHRSNINIYEYTRNIVSTGFTAKF
;
A
#
# COMPACT_ATOMS: atom_id res chain seq x y z
N MET A 1 80.61 6.02 -57.43
CA MET A 1 80.66 5.38 -56.11
C MET A 1 79.60 5.86 -55.12
N LYS A 2 78.86 6.93 -55.37
CA LYS A 2 77.80 7.41 -54.39
C LYS A 2 76.40 6.73 -54.49
N LYS A 3 76.13 5.93 -55.53
CA LYS A 3 74.81 5.30 -55.69
C LYS A 3 74.71 3.86 -55.09
N ILE A 4 75.83 3.24 -54.76
CA ILE A 4 75.88 1.87 -54.22
C ILE A 4 75.71 1.95 -52.67
N TYR A 5 76.19 3.01 -52.03
CA TYR A 5 76.06 3.20 -50.55
C TYR A 5 74.67 3.52 -50.07
N LYS A 6 73.76 4.06 -50.90
CA LYS A 6 72.37 4.35 -50.51
C LYS A 6 71.49 3.11 -50.54
N LYS A 7 71.76 2.11 -51.40
CA LYS A 7 70.96 0.88 -51.44
C LYS A 7 71.29 -0.10 -50.30
N SER A 8 72.55 -0.13 -49.88
CA SER A 8 72.94 -0.98 -48.73
C SER A 8 72.42 -0.47 -47.36
N ARG A 9 72.23 0.86 -47.16
CA ARG A 9 71.63 1.40 -45.96
C ARG A 9 70.10 1.15 -45.91
N ALA A 10 69.44 1.19 -47.04
CA ALA A 10 67.99 0.91 -47.12
C ALA A 10 67.66 -0.59 -46.85
N ILE A 11 68.55 -1.51 -47.30
CA ILE A 11 68.43 -2.93 -47.02
C ILE A 11 68.72 -3.28 -45.56
N LEU A 12 69.68 -2.59 -44.91
CA LEU A 12 69.99 -2.77 -43.52
C LEU A 12 68.87 -2.20 -42.58
N VAL A 13 68.21 -1.10 -42.97
CA VAL A 13 67.08 -0.54 -42.21
C VAL A 13 65.85 -1.39 -42.39
N LEU A 14 65.59 -1.95 -43.59
CA LEU A 14 64.50 -2.92 -43.82
C LEU A 14 64.75 -4.25 -43.08
N ALA A 15 65.98 -4.74 -43.03
CA ALA A 15 66.33 -5.95 -42.29
C ALA A 15 66.24 -5.71 -40.76
N ALA A 16 66.61 -4.50 -40.25
CA ALA A 16 66.42 -4.13 -38.85
C ALA A 16 64.94 -3.94 -38.49
N LEU A 17 64.11 -3.38 -39.37
CA LEU A 17 62.66 -3.29 -39.19
C LEU A 17 61.94 -4.64 -39.30
N PHE A 18 62.46 -5.58 -40.04
CA PHE A 18 61.99 -6.97 -40.08
C PHE A 18 62.47 -7.76 -38.85
N ALA A 19 63.66 -7.51 -38.33
CA ALA A 19 64.17 -8.15 -37.13
C ALA A 19 63.44 -7.63 -35.85
N VAL A 20 62.96 -6.36 -35.84
CA VAL A 20 62.12 -5.82 -34.76
C VAL A 20 60.70 -6.37 -34.83
N ARG A 21 60.22 -6.85 -35.96
CA ARG A 21 58.92 -7.59 -36.08
C ARG A 21 59.02 -9.08 -35.79
N LEU A 22 60.20 -9.62 -35.65
CA LEU A 22 60.49 -10.93 -35.08
C LEU A 22 60.87 -10.84 -33.60
N ALA A 23 60.43 -9.79 -32.91
CA ALA A 23 60.31 -9.86 -31.45
C ALA A 23 59.30 -11.01 -31.21
N VAL A 24 59.87 -12.13 -30.90
CA VAL A 24 59.31 -13.43 -30.58
C VAL A 24 58.00 -13.18 -29.79
N ALA A 25 56.83 -13.40 -30.41
CA ALA A 25 55.63 -13.67 -29.67
C ALA A 25 55.96 -14.89 -28.79
N GLN A 26 56.32 -14.66 -27.55
CA GLN A 26 56.46 -15.78 -26.61
C GLN A 26 55.19 -16.60 -26.71
N PRO A 27 55.27 -17.92 -26.84
CA PRO A 27 54.08 -18.74 -26.89
C PRO A 27 53.23 -18.41 -25.67
N GLN A 28 52.00 -17.95 -25.92
CA GLN A 28 51.07 -17.62 -24.83
C GLN A 28 50.93 -18.87 -23.96
N THR A 29 51.21 -18.70 -22.64
CA THR A 29 51.03 -19.80 -21.69
C THR A 29 49.55 -20.15 -21.56
N SER A 30 49.24 -21.33 -21.07
CA SER A 30 47.85 -21.73 -20.78
C SER A 30 47.17 -20.73 -19.81
N LEU A 31 47.93 -20.18 -18.87
CA LEU A 31 47.48 -19.09 -17.99
C LEU A 31 47.10 -17.83 -18.78
N ASP A 32 47.98 -17.36 -19.69
CA ASP A 32 47.70 -16.14 -20.45
C ASP A 32 46.45 -16.30 -21.32
N LYS A 33 46.28 -17.47 -21.97
CA LYS A 33 45.08 -17.79 -22.74
C LYS A 33 43.82 -17.77 -21.85
N GLY A 34 43.90 -18.39 -20.69
CA GLY A 34 42.79 -18.42 -19.73
C GLY A 34 42.41 -17.02 -19.22
N VAL A 35 43.39 -16.17 -18.91
CA VAL A 35 43.16 -14.77 -18.49
C VAL A 35 42.51 -13.95 -19.61
N ILE A 36 42.97 -14.12 -20.86
CA ILE A 36 42.37 -13.41 -22.00
C ILE A 36 40.91 -13.82 -22.20
N GLN A 37 40.60 -15.12 -22.11
CA GLN A 37 39.22 -15.59 -22.26
C GLN A 37 38.35 -15.12 -21.11
N TYR A 38 38.85 -15.10 -19.86
CA TYR A 38 38.18 -14.51 -18.72
C TYR A 38 37.82 -13.01 -18.91
N GLN A 39 38.78 -12.24 -19.44
CA GLN A 39 38.59 -10.83 -19.77
C GLN A 39 37.57 -10.60 -20.91
N ARG A 40 37.41 -11.58 -21.79
CA ARG A 40 36.41 -11.59 -22.89
C ARG A 40 35.06 -12.15 -22.44
N GLU A 41 34.90 -12.47 -21.14
CA GLU A 41 33.71 -13.08 -20.56
C GLU A 41 33.36 -14.49 -21.10
N ASN A 42 34.33 -15.15 -21.81
CA ASN A 42 34.20 -16.53 -22.28
C ASN A 42 34.64 -17.48 -21.15
N TYR A 43 33.78 -17.62 -20.12
CA TYR A 43 34.14 -18.29 -18.86
C TYR A 43 34.39 -19.79 -18.99
N ASP A 44 33.68 -20.48 -19.88
CA ASP A 44 33.90 -21.93 -20.14
C ASP A 44 35.24 -22.20 -20.77
N GLU A 45 35.61 -21.44 -21.80
CA GLU A 45 36.94 -21.53 -22.44
C GLU A 45 38.04 -21.09 -21.47
N ALA A 46 37.79 -20.03 -20.70
CA ALA A 46 38.72 -19.60 -19.65
C ALA A 46 38.99 -20.75 -18.65
N LEU A 47 37.93 -21.44 -18.21
CA LEU A 47 38.02 -22.55 -17.25
C LEU A 47 38.86 -23.68 -17.84
N SER A 48 38.68 -24.01 -19.15
CA SER A 48 39.47 -25.06 -19.82
C SER A 48 40.97 -24.73 -19.81
N PHE A 49 41.34 -23.51 -20.25
CA PHE A 49 42.76 -23.12 -20.29
C PHE A 49 43.35 -22.96 -18.87
N LEU A 50 42.59 -22.48 -17.91
CA LEU A 50 43.07 -22.31 -16.52
C LEU A 50 43.24 -23.68 -15.83
N LYS A 51 42.42 -24.69 -16.11
CA LYS A 51 42.61 -26.05 -15.64
C LYS A 51 43.88 -26.67 -16.24
N GLN A 52 44.16 -26.43 -17.51
CA GLN A 52 45.40 -26.84 -18.15
C GLN A 52 46.57 -26.12 -17.45
N ALA A 53 46.52 -24.82 -17.24
CA ALA A 53 47.55 -24.08 -16.52
C ALA A 53 47.79 -24.61 -15.11
N LYS A 54 46.70 -25.03 -14.41
CA LYS A 54 46.81 -25.65 -13.08
C LYS A 54 47.52 -27.01 -13.10
N ALA A 55 47.32 -27.79 -14.16
CA ALA A 55 48.05 -29.04 -14.34
C ALA A 55 49.52 -28.84 -14.68
N GLU A 56 49.86 -27.77 -15.43
CA GLU A 56 51.22 -27.37 -15.75
C GLU A 56 51.97 -26.79 -14.53
N GLU A 57 51.27 -25.96 -13.74
CA GLU A 57 51.84 -25.21 -12.62
C GLU A 57 50.93 -25.33 -11.38
N SER A 58 50.96 -26.47 -10.71
CA SER A 58 50.01 -26.81 -9.63
C SER A 58 50.00 -25.83 -8.46
N PHE A 59 51.09 -25.16 -8.16
CA PHE A 59 51.24 -24.24 -7.01
C PHE A 59 51.19 -22.74 -7.40
N ASN A 60 50.89 -22.41 -8.66
CA ASN A 60 50.83 -21.02 -9.10
C ASN A 60 49.54 -20.34 -8.56
N THR A 61 49.75 -19.49 -7.60
CA THR A 61 48.62 -18.74 -6.92
C THR A 61 47.84 -17.83 -7.89
N ARG A 62 48.50 -17.34 -8.97
CA ARG A 62 47.80 -16.54 -9.99
C ARG A 62 46.83 -17.43 -10.82
N VAL A 63 47.19 -18.67 -11.10
CA VAL A 63 46.27 -19.64 -11.72
C VAL A 63 45.09 -19.90 -10.80
N SER A 64 45.33 -20.15 -9.52
CA SER A 64 44.29 -20.38 -8.54
C SER A 64 43.36 -19.17 -8.38
N TYR A 65 43.91 -17.95 -8.42
CA TYR A 65 43.12 -16.73 -8.41
C TYR A 65 42.14 -16.64 -9.58
N TYR A 66 42.64 -16.79 -10.83
CA TYR A 66 41.76 -16.72 -12.00
C TYR A 66 40.81 -17.92 -12.11
N LEU A 67 41.18 -19.11 -11.66
CA LEU A 67 40.27 -20.24 -11.50
C LEU A 67 39.12 -19.87 -10.53
N GLY A 68 39.46 -19.31 -9.37
CA GLY A 68 38.48 -18.88 -8.38
C GLY A 68 37.52 -17.84 -8.91
N LEU A 69 38.03 -16.82 -9.64
CA LEU A 69 37.20 -15.80 -10.30
C LEU A 69 36.29 -16.43 -11.37
N THR A 70 36.83 -17.34 -12.20
CA THR A 70 36.07 -18.01 -13.25
C THR A 70 34.95 -18.88 -12.67
N TYR A 71 35.25 -19.68 -11.65
CA TYR A 71 34.24 -20.47 -10.94
C TYR A 71 33.18 -19.58 -10.28
N LYS A 72 33.57 -18.43 -9.68
CA LYS A 72 32.63 -17.44 -9.14
C LYS A 72 31.64 -16.95 -10.21
N LYS A 73 32.14 -16.63 -11.43
CA LYS A 73 31.30 -16.21 -12.57
C LYS A 73 30.38 -17.31 -13.06
N LEU A 74 30.84 -18.56 -13.04
CA LEU A 74 30.04 -19.76 -13.36
C LEU A 74 29.16 -20.22 -12.21
N GLN A 75 29.13 -19.49 -11.08
CA GLN A 75 28.35 -19.78 -9.87
C GLN A 75 28.72 -21.12 -9.17
N ASP A 76 29.86 -21.73 -9.51
CA ASP A 76 30.42 -22.85 -8.74
C ASP A 76 31.20 -22.31 -7.53
N TYR A 77 30.45 -21.81 -6.55
CA TYR A 77 31.02 -21.13 -5.38
C TYR A 77 31.90 -22.05 -4.52
N LYS A 78 31.68 -23.38 -4.51
CA LYS A 78 32.53 -24.30 -3.77
C LYS A 78 33.94 -24.39 -4.38
N GLN A 79 34.04 -24.52 -5.69
CA GLN A 79 35.30 -24.52 -6.39
C GLN A 79 35.97 -23.13 -6.33
N ALA A 80 35.15 -22.08 -6.42
CA ALA A 80 35.64 -20.70 -6.23
C ALA A 80 36.28 -20.51 -4.86
N GLN A 81 35.62 -20.95 -3.78
CA GLN A 81 36.15 -20.85 -2.41
C GLN A 81 37.51 -21.58 -2.30
N SER A 82 37.59 -22.82 -2.78
CA SER A 82 38.82 -23.61 -2.71
C SER A 82 40.00 -22.91 -3.41
N ASN A 83 39.79 -22.49 -4.65
CA ASN A 83 40.83 -21.85 -5.45
C ASN A 83 41.23 -20.46 -4.92
N LEU A 84 40.25 -19.65 -4.47
CA LEU A 84 40.54 -18.35 -3.86
C LEU A 84 41.28 -18.49 -2.53
N THR A 85 40.96 -19.53 -1.73
CA THR A 85 41.69 -19.83 -0.49
C THR A 85 43.15 -20.11 -0.80
N GLU A 86 43.43 -20.95 -1.81
CA GLU A 86 44.80 -21.24 -2.24
C GLU A 86 45.52 -19.98 -2.73
N ALA A 87 44.83 -19.08 -3.45
CA ALA A 87 45.41 -17.81 -3.89
C ALA A 87 45.79 -16.88 -2.72
N VAL A 88 44.97 -16.87 -1.64
CA VAL A 88 45.21 -16.05 -0.45
C VAL A 88 46.32 -16.64 0.46
N GLU A 89 46.33 -17.94 0.64
CA GLU A 89 47.23 -18.66 1.57
C GLU A 89 48.54 -19.06 0.92
N GLY A 90 48.61 -19.17 -0.40
CA GLY A 90 49.80 -19.62 -1.16
C GLY A 90 50.93 -18.59 -1.23
N THR A 91 51.98 -18.94 -2.01
CA THR A 91 53.16 -18.05 -2.18
C THR A 91 53.47 -17.89 -3.67
N PRO A 92 53.50 -16.66 -4.21
CA PRO A 92 53.19 -15.38 -3.55
C PRO A 92 51.68 -15.26 -3.25
N LYS A 93 51.34 -14.55 -2.17
CA LYS A 93 49.94 -14.28 -1.80
C LYS A 93 49.29 -13.29 -2.78
N ILE A 94 48.07 -13.60 -3.25
CA ILE A 94 47.26 -12.69 -4.06
C ILE A 94 46.28 -11.97 -3.13
N LYS A 95 46.61 -10.73 -2.74
CA LYS A 95 45.80 -9.94 -1.80
C LYS A 95 44.40 -9.64 -2.37
N GLU A 96 44.30 -9.40 -3.67
CA GLU A 96 43.06 -9.12 -4.38
C GLU A 96 42.03 -10.27 -4.27
N ALA A 97 42.52 -11.51 -4.10
CA ALA A 97 41.67 -12.68 -3.90
C ALA A 97 40.88 -12.66 -2.60
N LEU A 98 41.32 -11.86 -1.60
CA LEU A 98 40.73 -11.89 -0.26
C LEU A 98 39.29 -11.37 -0.24
N LEU A 99 38.99 -10.26 -0.91
CA LEU A 99 37.64 -9.73 -0.99
C LEU A 99 36.70 -10.65 -1.79
N GLU A 100 37.22 -11.21 -2.90
CA GLU A 100 36.49 -12.18 -3.71
C GLU A 100 36.14 -13.45 -2.90
N LEU A 101 37.08 -13.91 -2.06
CA LEU A 101 36.88 -15.05 -1.17
C LEU A 101 35.82 -14.76 -0.10
N ILE A 102 35.80 -13.56 0.47
CA ILE A 102 34.80 -13.15 1.46
C ILE A 102 33.40 -13.15 0.81
N GLU A 103 33.28 -12.59 -0.41
CA GLU A 103 32.02 -12.58 -1.15
C GLU A 103 31.53 -14.00 -1.47
N VAL A 104 32.44 -14.91 -1.90
CA VAL A 104 32.11 -16.30 -2.15
C VAL A 104 31.64 -17.00 -0.87
N CYS A 105 32.34 -16.82 0.24
CA CYS A 105 31.90 -17.34 1.55
C CYS A 105 30.52 -16.83 1.94
N TYR A 106 30.23 -15.57 1.68
CA TYR A 106 28.90 -14.98 1.89
C TYR A 106 27.83 -15.64 1.02
N GLN A 107 28.13 -15.92 -0.26
CA GLN A 107 27.17 -16.56 -1.19
C GLN A 107 26.80 -17.98 -0.76
N ILE A 108 27.75 -18.75 -0.23
CA ILE A 108 27.50 -20.13 0.23
C ILE A 108 27.09 -20.25 1.69
N ASP A 109 26.77 -19.13 2.34
CA ASP A 109 26.40 -19.07 3.77
C ASP A 109 27.47 -19.56 4.75
N ASP A 110 28.75 -19.60 4.35
CA ASP A 110 29.87 -19.92 5.23
C ASP A 110 30.28 -18.68 6.05
N VAL A 111 29.40 -18.33 6.99
CA VAL A 111 29.57 -17.16 7.88
C VAL A 111 30.88 -17.27 8.70
N LYS A 112 31.27 -18.49 9.08
CA LYS A 112 32.50 -18.71 9.87
C LYS A 112 33.75 -18.38 9.05
N ALA A 113 33.85 -18.89 7.83
CA ALA A 113 34.97 -18.58 6.95
C ALA A 113 34.94 -17.09 6.54
N ALA A 114 33.79 -16.53 6.22
CA ALA A 114 33.66 -15.11 5.90
C ALA A 114 34.23 -14.22 7.01
N LYS A 115 33.89 -14.48 8.26
CA LYS A 115 34.44 -13.74 9.42
C LYS A 115 35.96 -13.86 9.56
N LYS A 116 36.53 -15.07 9.35
CA LYS A 116 37.98 -15.29 9.35
C LYS A 116 38.66 -14.38 8.33
N TRP A 117 38.15 -14.36 7.11
CA TRP A 117 38.75 -13.60 6.02
C TRP A 117 38.51 -12.09 6.14
N ILE A 118 37.35 -11.67 6.68
CA ILE A 118 37.09 -10.26 7.01
C ILE A 118 38.10 -9.74 8.03
N ALA A 119 38.38 -10.51 9.10
CA ALA A 119 39.40 -10.10 10.09
C ALA A 119 40.76 -9.91 9.45
N LEU A 120 41.17 -10.80 8.55
CA LEU A 120 42.43 -10.66 7.80
C LEU A 120 42.43 -9.45 6.87
N ALA A 121 41.31 -9.15 6.21
CA ALA A 121 41.17 -7.99 5.33
C ALA A 121 41.23 -6.68 6.13
N GLU A 122 40.63 -6.63 7.31
CA GLU A 122 40.72 -5.49 8.24
C GLU A 122 42.14 -5.28 8.74
N GLU A 123 42.83 -6.35 9.15
CA GLU A 123 44.23 -6.31 9.58
C GLU A 123 45.18 -5.75 8.49
N GLN A 124 44.92 -6.15 7.23
CA GLN A 124 45.71 -5.72 6.09
C GLN A 124 45.29 -4.35 5.50
N GLY A 125 44.24 -3.73 6.03
CA GLY A 125 43.69 -2.48 5.53
C GLY A 125 43.17 -2.56 4.10
N MET A 126 42.64 -3.74 3.69
CA MET A 126 42.19 -3.98 2.33
C MET A 126 40.85 -3.29 2.09
N ARG A 127 40.83 -2.31 1.16
CA ARG A 127 39.60 -1.59 0.75
C ARG A 127 38.63 -1.37 1.92
N PRO A 128 38.97 -0.52 2.89
CA PRO A 128 38.30 -0.48 4.18
C PRO A 128 36.77 -0.31 4.10
N GLY A 129 36.29 0.56 3.20
CA GLY A 129 34.86 0.78 3.00
C GLY A 129 34.13 -0.47 2.50
N GLN A 130 34.66 -1.13 1.46
CA GLN A 130 34.07 -2.36 0.93
C GLN A 130 34.13 -3.52 1.94
N THR A 131 35.27 -3.64 2.67
CA THR A 131 35.39 -4.66 3.74
C THR A 131 34.35 -4.46 4.82
N LYS A 132 34.11 -3.23 5.28
CA LYS A 132 33.05 -2.92 6.25
C LYS A 132 31.66 -3.19 5.68
N PHE A 133 31.42 -2.90 4.40
CA PHE A 133 30.13 -3.19 3.77
C PHE A 133 29.83 -4.69 3.72
N ILE A 134 30.81 -5.52 3.26
CA ILE A 134 30.65 -6.98 3.24
C ILE A 134 30.54 -7.54 4.67
N LYS A 135 31.28 -6.98 5.64
CA LYS A 135 31.14 -7.31 7.05
C LYS A 135 29.70 -7.10 7.53
N GLY A 136 29.09 -5.98 7.18
CA GLY A 136 27.69 -5.72 7.48
C GLY A 136 26.76 -6.80 6.92
N LEU A 137 26.94 -7.19 5.64
CA LEU A 137 26.15 -8.26 5.02
C LEU A 137 26.29 -9.62 5.75
N VAL A 138 27.54 -9.97 6.13
CA VAL A 138 27.82 -11.22 6.88
C VAL A 138 27.20 -11.17 8.27
N LEU A 139 27.24 -10.03 8.96
CA LEU A 139 26.62 -9.84 10.27
C LEU A 139 25.10 -9.94 10.23
N VAL A 140 24.46 -9.47 9.14
CA VAL A 140 23.00 -9.66 8.93
C VAL A 140 22.65 -11.15 8.86
N LYS A 141 23.46 -11.96 8.13
CA LYS A 141 23.29 -13.44 8.07
C LYS A 141 23.55 -14.10 9.42
N ASP A 142 24.49 -13.56 10.21
CA ASP A 142 24.82 -14.03 11.56
C ASP A 142 23.76 -13.62 12.62
N GLY A 143 22.76 -12.83 12.24
CA GLY A 143 21.71 -12.35 13.16
C GLY A 143 22.16 -11.18 14.07
N LYS A 144 23.36 -10.61 13.86
CA LYS A 144 23.91 -9.50 14.65
C LYS A 144 23.54 -8.16 14.03
N THR A 145 22.29 -7.78 14.21
CA THR A 145 21.70 -6.64 13.49
C THR A 145 22.28 -5.29 13.87
N GLU A 146 22.58 -5.03 15.15
CA GLU A 146 23.19 -3.80 15.62
C GLU A 146 24.62 -3.64 15.09
N ASP A 147 25.42 -4.70 15.18
CA ASP A 147 26.79 -4.72 14.64
C ASP A 147 26.78 -4.53 13.11
N ALA A 148 25.78 -5.09 12.41
CA ALA A 148 25.63 -4.92 10.97
C ALA A 148 25.33 -3.46 10.60
N ILE A 149 24.41 -2.81 11.30
CA ILE A 149 24.10 -1.38 11.10
C ILE A 149 25.37 -0.53 11.31
N GLN A 150 26.15 -0.81 12.36
CA GLN A 150 27.39 -0.09 12.61
C GLN A 150 28.41 -0.31 11.49
N ALA A 151 28.58 -1.55 11.01
CA ALA A 151 29.47 -1.86 9.90
C ALA A 151 29.08 -1.14 8.59
N PHE A 152 27.77 -1.03 8.29
CA PHE A 152 27.29 -0.25 7.14
C PHE A 152 27.51 1.26 7.32
N LYS A 153 27.36 1.80 8.53
CA LYS A 153 27.70 3.20 8.84
C LYS A 153 29.19 3.47 8.61
N ASP A 154 30.05 2.61 9.16
CA ASP A 154 31.49 2.71 8.93
C ASP A 154 31.84 2.65 7.43
N ALA A 155 31.16 1.76 6.67
CA ALA A 155 31.38 1.61 5.24
C ALA A 155 31.10 2.90 4.45
N LYS A 156 29.95 3.53 4.71
CA LYS A 156 29.57 4.78 4.01
C LYS A 156 30.39 5.98 4.40
N ASP A 157 30.96 5.98 5.61
CA ASP A 157 31.83 7.04 6.09
C ASP A 157 33.24 6.92 5.49
N LEU A 158 33.71 5.67 5.32
CA LEU A 158 35.00 5.38 4.70
C LEU A 158 35.00 5.50 3.17
N GLU A 159 33.86 5.19 2.54
CA GLU A 159 33.70 5.18 1.09
C GLU A 159 32.35 5.78 0.68
N PRO A 160 32.30 7.09 0.33
CA PRO A 160 31.04 7.79 -0.01
C PRO A 160 30.27 7.15 -1.16
N ALA A 161 30.92 6.45 -2.08
CA ALA A 161 30.27 5.71 -3.17
C ALA A 161 29.34 4.60 -2.66
N LEU A 162 29.58 4.06 -1.46
CA LEU A 162 28.76 3.03 -0.84
C LEU A 162 27.55 3.60 -0.07
N LYS A 163 27.42 4.93 0.04
CA LYS A 163 26.41 5.57 0.89
C LYS A 163 24.98 5.12 0.55
N GLN A 164 24.65 5.06 -0.73
CA GLN A 164 23.31 4.64 -1.18
C GLN A 164 23.04 3.17 -0.83
N SER A 165 23.98 2.28 -1.17
CA SER A 165 23.85 0.85 -0.88
C SER A 165 23.83 0.55 0.62
N ALA A 166 24.66 1.24 1.41
CA ALA A 166 24.71 1.08 2.86
C ALA A 166 23.41 1.54 3.53
N ASN A 167 22.86 2.71 3.16
CA ASN A 167 21.58 3.18 3.68
C ASN A 167 20.44 2.22 3.31
N TYR A 168 20.46 1.66 2.11
CA TYR A 168 19.47 0.65 1.70
C TYR A 168 19.53 -0.59 2.59
N GLN A 169 20.74 -1.12 2.86
CA GLN A 169 20.91 -2.27 3.74
C GLN A 169 20.51 -1.95 5.19
N ILE A 170 20.84 -0.77 5.72
CA ILE A 170 20.39 -0.32 7.04
C ILE A 170 18.86 -0.25 7.08
N GLY A 171 18.23 0.27 6.03
CA GLY A 171 16.77 0.29 5.89
C GLY A 171 16.15 -1.11 5.97
N LEU A 172 16.73 -2.10 5.26
CA LEU A 172 16.26 -3.50 5.29
C LEU A 172 16.44 -4.13 6.68
N VAL A 173 17.56 -3.87 7.36
CA VAL A 173 17.80 -4.37 8.74
C VAL A 173 16.78 -3.76 9.69
N ASN A 174 16.55 -2.45 9.64
CA ASN A 174 15.56 -1.78 10.46
C ASN A 174 14.14 -2.30 10.19
N LEU A 175 13.81 -2.56 8.93
CA LEU A 175 12.52 -3.18 8.55
C LEU A 175 12.34 -4.56 9.19
N LYS A 176 13.38 -5.41 9.13
CA LYS A 176 13.39 -6.73 9.75
C LYS A 176 13.24 -6.66 11.29
N ASN A 177 13.84 -5.65 11.90
CA ASN A 177 13.74 -5.38 13.35
C ASN A 177 12.44 -4.67 13.74
N LYS A 178 11.53 -4.41 12.81
CA LYS A 178 10.27 -3.67 13.02
C LYS A 178 10.47 -2.21 13.46
N SER A 179 11.66 -1.65 13.24
CA SER A 179 11.99 -0.23 13.47
C SER A 179 11.57 0.58 12.23
N TYR A 180 10.26 0.70 12.03
CA TYR A 180 9.66 1.19 10.78
C TYR A 180 10.01 2.64 10.47
N ASP A 181 10.05 3.51 11.48
CA ASP A 181 10.39 4.93 11.31
C ASP A 181 11.84 5.12 10.85
N GLU A 182 12.77 4.37 11.44
CA GLU A 182 14.17 4.39 11.04
C GLU A 182 14.37 3.75 9.64
N ALA A 183 13.62 2.69 9.33
CA ALA A 183 13.63 2.11 7.99
C ALA A 183 13.17 3.13 6.94
N ALA A 184 12.06 3.83 7.19
CA ALA A 184 11.52 4.85 6.28
C ALA A 184 12.52 6.00 6.04
N LYS A 185 13.19 6.49 7.09
CA LYS A 185 14.25 7.52 6.98
C LYS A 185 15.40 7.05 6.11
N ASN A 186 15.90 5.83 6.33
CA ASN A 186 16.99 5.29 5.54
C ASN A 186 16.60 5.11 4.07
N PHE A 187 15.41 4.60 3.76
CA PHE A 187 14.93 4.49 2.39
C PHE A 187 14.73 5.87 1.73
N GLN A 188 14.26 6.87 2.49
CA GLN A 188 14.18 8.25 2.00
C GLN A 188 15.57 8.80 1.62
N GLU A 189 16.59 8.56 2.44
CA GLU A 189 17.96 8.96 2.13
C GLU A 189 18.50 8.30 0.86
N VAL A 190 18.16 7.02 0.63
CA VAL A 190 18.54 6.30 -0.60
C VAL A 190 17.97 7.00 -1.84
N VAL A 191 16.68 7.39 -1.80
CA VAL A 191 16.02 8.07 -2.92
C VAL A 191 16.59 9.47 -3.15
N LEU A 192 16.93 10.19 -2.07
CA LEU A 192 17.48 11.55 -2.16
C LEU A 192 18.92 11.58 -2.70
N LEU A 193 19.70 10.51 -2.51
CA LEU A 193 21.10 10.43 -2.99
C LEU A 193 21.19 10.33 -4.50
N ASP A 194 20.44 9.43 -5.10
CA ASP A 194 20.30 9.32 -6.56
C ASP A 194 18.95 8.61 -6.87
N PRO A 195 17.94 9.37 -7.34
CA PRO A 195 16.60 8.82 -7.58
C PRO A 195 16.52 7.90 -8.82
N ASN A 196 17.53 7.91 -9.70
CA ASN A 196 17.48 7.20 -10.98
C ASN A 196 18.04 5.77 -10.91
N THR A 197 18.50 5.32 -9.76
CA THR A 197 19.02 3.97 -9.58
C THR A 197 17.91 2.95 -9.29
N ASP A 198 18.16 1.67 -9.64
CA ASP A 198 17.26 0.57 -9.26
C ASP A 198 17.08 0.48 -7.74
N ILE A 199 18.16 0.71 -6.97
CA ILE A 199 18.13 0.70 -5.50
C ILE A 199 17.18 1.80 -4.98
N ALA A 200 17.19 2.99 -5.58
CA ALA A 200 16.28 4.07 -5.21
C ALA A 200 14.83 3.71 -5.51
N ARG A 201 14.56 3.06 -6.65
CA ARG A 201 13.21 2.59 -6.98
C ARG A 201 12.69 1.59 -5.94
N TYR A 202 13.48 0.58 -5.56
CA TYR A 202 13.08 -0.35 -4.50
C TYR A 202 12.92 0.34 -3.15
N ALA A 203 13.81 1.27 -2.79
CA ALA A 203 13.70 2.03 -1.55
C ALA A 203 12.42 2.88 -1.51
N ASP A 204 12.03 3.49 -2.63
CA ASP A 204 10.78 4.26 -2.75
C ASP A 204 9.54 3.37 -2.56
N GLU A 205 9.56 2.16 -3.11
CA GLU A 205 8.48 1.19 -2.90
C GLU A 205 8.34 0.79 -1.42
N TYR A 206 9.46 0.48 -0.74
CA TYR A 206 9.46 0.20 0.70
C TYR A 206 8.99 1.40 1.51
N LYS A 207 9.50 2.60 1.20
CA LYS A 207 9.07 3.83 1.86
C LYS A 207 7.58 4.06 1.73
N LYS A 208 7.03 3.96 0.51
CA LYS A 208 5.58 4.10 0.27
C LYS A 208 4.75 3.06 1.03
N ALA A 209 5.27 1.84 1.20
CA ALA A 209 4.61 0.82 1.99
C ALA A 209 4.61 1.17 3.49
N LEU A 210 5.73 1.70 3.99
CA LEU A 210 5.87 2.14 5.38
C LEU A 210 5.02 3.39 5.66
N ASP A 211 5.00 4.37 4.76
CA ASP A 211 4.14 5.56 4.87
C ASP A 211 2.65 5.18 4.96
N ARG A 212 2.22 4.22 4.12
CA ARG A 212 0.84 3.69 4.17
C ARG A 212 0.54 2.98 5.48
N ARG A 213 1.50 2.23 6.02
CA ARG A 213 1.37 1.59 7.32
C ARG A 213 1.26 2.61 8.44
N GLN A 214 2.15 3.61 8.47
CA GLN A 214 2.14 4.69 9.46
C GLN A 214 0.82 5.45 9.43
N GLU A 215 0.31 5.75 8.22
CA GLU A 215 -1.00 6.38 8.05
C GLU A 215 -2.14 5.50 8.59
N ALA A 216 -2.07 4.18 8.34
CA ALA A 216 -3.07 3.23 8.84
C ALA A 216 -3.02 3.07 10.38
N GLU A 217 -1.85 3.26 11.00
CA GLU A 217 -1.62 3.13 12.44
C GLU A 217 -1.78 4.46 13.21
N LYS A 218 -2.08 5.58 12.52
CA LYS A 218 -2.37 6.85 13.20
C LYS A 218 -3.46 6.66 14.27
N PRO A 219 -3.20 7.05 15.52
CA PRO A 219 -4.20 6.89 16.58
C PRO A 219 -5.39 7.84 16.39
N PHE A 220 -5.17 9.01 15.83
CA PHE A 220 -6.19 10.02 15.59
C PHE A 220 -6.34 10.27 14.10
N ARG A 221 -7.58 10.32 13.63
CA ARG A 221 -7.98 10.69 12.27
C ARG A 221 -9.13 11.69 12.35
N LEU A 222 -9.06 12.71 11.54
CA LEU A 222 -10.10 13.70 11.38
C LEU A 222 -10.38 13.88 9.88
N ASN A 223 -11.63 13.70 9.49
CA ASN A 223 -12.12 14.10 8.19
C ASN A 223 -13.15 15.19 8.38
N ALA A 224 -13.04 16.26 7.61
CA ALA A 224 -14.03 17.33 7.57
C ALA A 224 -14.42 17.58 6.11
N ALA A 225 -15.69 17.76 5.85
CA ALA A 225 -16.16 18.11 4.51
C ALA A 225 -17.17 19.24 4.56
N PHE A 226 -17.16 20.04 3.52
CA PHE A 226 -18.14 21.09 3.29
C PHE A 226 -18.59 21.02 1.85
N PHE A 227 -19.92 21.03 1.65
CA PHE A 227 -20.56 20.99 0.33
C PHE A 227 -21.64 22.06 0.23
N GLU A 228 -21.74 22.62 -0.95
CA GLU A 228 -22.91 23.31 -1.44
C GLU A 228 -23.73 22.33 -2.27
N GLU A 229 -25.01 22.18 -1.94
CA GLU A 229 -25.89 21.22 -2.60
C GLU A 229 -27.17 21.89 -3.12
N TYR A 230 -27.55 21.59 -4.36
CA TYR A 230 -28.87 21.86 -4.88
C TYR A 230 -29.70 20.60 -4.83
N ASP A 231 -30.90 20.71 -4.23
CA ASP A 231 -31.86 19.64 -4.06
C ASP A 231 -33.18 20.04 -4.69
N ASP A 232 -33.63 19.29 -5.68
CA ASP A 232 -34.83 19.65 -6.43
C ASP A 232 -36.13 19.22 -5.70
N ASN A 233 -36.04 18.44 -4.61
CA ASN A 233 -37.20 17.99 -3.85
C ASN A 233 -36.90 17.79 -2.34
N VAL A 234 -36.61 18.90 -1.64
CA VAL A 234 -36.28 18.87 -0.18
C VAL A 234 -37.41 18.32 0.66
N ILE A 235 -38.66 18.65 0.28
CA ILE A 235 -39.88 18.33 1.04
C ILE A 235 -40.47 16.94 0.68
N LEU A 236 -39.81 16.17 -0.20
CA LEU A 236 -40.30 14.88 -0.71
C LEU A 236 -41.70 14.97 -1.29
N LYS A 237 -41.98 16.02 -2.08
CA LYS A 237 -43.25 16.25 -2.76
C LYS A 237 -43.62 15.04 -3.60
N PRO A 238 -44.83 14.48 -3.46
CA PRO A 238 -45.31 13.36 -4.26
C PRO A 238 -45.20 13.64 -5.77
N SER A 239 -44.85 12.61 -6.54
CA SER A 239 -44.81 12.67 -8.01
C SER A 239 -46.22 12.72 -8.62
N ASP A 240 -47.22 12.10 -7.95
CA ASP A 240 -48.60 12.16 -8.34
C ASP A 240 -49.20 13.53 -8.07
N ALA A 241 -49.72 14.20 -9.10
CA ALA A 241 -50.26 15.55 -9.00
C ALA A 241 -51.45 15.65 -8.06
N SER A 242 -52.27 14.60 -7.95
CA SER A 242 -53.46 14.58 -7.09
C SER A 242 -53.03 14.45 -5.60
N ALA A 243 -52.02 13.68 -5.32
CA ALA A 243 -51.42 13.55 -3.99
C ALA A 243 -50.60 14.81 -3.60
N ALA A 244 -49.94 15.46 -4.56
CA ALA A 244 -49.18 16.66 -4.35
C ALA A 244 -50.02 17.89 -3.99
N GLY A 245 -51.30 17.92 -4.44
CA GLY A 245 -52.16 19.05 -4.18
C GLY A 245 -51.59 20.40 -4.60
N ASN A 246 -51.69 21.43 -3.73
CA ASN A 246 -51.15 22.78 -3.96
C ASN A 246 -49.75 22.98 -3.36
N ILE A 247 -48.96 21.92 -3.18
CA ILE A 247 -47.56 22.04 -2.69
C ILE A 247 -46.76 22.84 -3.71
N GLY A 248 -46.20 24.00 -3.25
CA GLY A 248 -45.44 24.93 -4.09
C GLY A 248 -44.05 24.42 -4.49
N ASN A 249 -43.11 25.35 -4.63
CA ASN A 249 -41.74 25.01 -4.93
C ASN A 249 -41.16 24.03 -3.88
N GLN A 250 -40.54 22.96 -4.34
CA GLN A 250 -39.96 21.89 -3.49
C GLN A 250 -38.43 21.89 -3.46
N SER A 251 -37.80 22.71 -4.31
CA SER A 251 -36.33 22.77 -4.41
C SER A 251 -35.73 23.79 -3.44
N ASP A 252 -34.50 23.58 -3.07
CA ASP A 252 -33.68 24.52 -2.30
C ASP A 252 -32.19 24.27 -2.53
N TRP A 253 -31.37 25.27 -2.21
CA TRP A 253 -29.94 25.15 -1.96
C TRP A 253 -29.69 24.95 -0.49
N ARG A 254 -28.63 24.17 -0.18
CA ARG A 254 -28.22 23.97 1.21
C ARG A 254 -26.73 23.86 1.35
N GLU A 255 -26.24 24.31 2.47
CA GLU A 255 -24.90 24.04 2.95
C GLU A 255 -24.89 22.71 3.73
N VAL A 256 -23.86 21.89 3.52
CA VAL A 256 -23.67 20.62 4.23
C VAL A 256 -22.28 20.62 4.84
N ALA A 257 -22.19 20.40 6.13
CA ALA A 257 -20.92 20.20 6.83
C ALA A 257 -20.89 18.84 7.52
N THR A 258 -19.76 18.13 7.38
CA THR A 258 -19.53 16.88 8.11
C THR A 258 -18.19 16.89 8.81
N VAL A 259 -18.13 16.29 9.98
CA VAL A 259 -16.88 16.04 10.72
C VAL A 259 -16.91 14.60 11.22
N ASP A 260 -15.89 13.82 10.83
CA ASP A 260 -15.66 12.46 11.31
C ASP A 260 -14.33 12.43 12.07
N ALA A 261 -14.38 12.19 13.37
CA ALA A 261 -13.20 12.04 14.21
C ALA A 261 -13.12 10.61 14.75
N GLU A 262 -11.93 10.01 14.66
CA GLU A 262 -11.65 8.68 15.17
C GLU A 262 -10.39 8.71 16.03
N LEU A 263 -10.47 8.16 17.24
CA LEU A 263 -9.33 7.92 18.12
C LEU A 263 -9.19 6.41 18.35
N GLY A 264 -8.20 5.78 17.73
CA GLY A 264 -7.97 4.34 17.78
C GLY A 264 -6.71 3.96 18.55
N LYS A 265 -6.77 2.82 19.26
CA LYS A 265 -5.60 2.23 19.90
C LYS A 265 -5.65 0.72 19.82
N LYS A 266 -4.55 0.12 19.33
CA LYS A 266 -4.30 -1.31 19.47
C LYS A 266 -3.58 -1.54 20.81
N PHE A 267 -4.19 -2.28 21.72
CA PHE A 267 -3.63 -2.52 23.06
C PHE A 267 -2.62 -3.67 23.05
N ASN A 268 -2.88 -4.68 22.20
CA ASN A 268 -2.01 -5.82 21.96
C ASN A 268 -2.34 -6.43 20.59
N ASP A 269 -1.68 -7.54 20.22
CA ASP A 269 -1.89 -8.18 18.92
C ASP A 269 -3.29 -8.78 18.74
N ALA A 270 -4.02 -9.03 19.82
CA ALA A 270 -5.36 -9.63 19.79
C ALA A 270 -6.50 -8.63 19.97
N PHE A 271 -6.24 -7.43 20.55
CA PHE A 271 -7.32 -6.51 20.94
C PHE A 271 -6.95 -5.05 20.69
N GLY A 272 -7.92 -4.29 20.22
CA GLY A 272 -7.88 -2.83 20.09
C GLY A 272 -9.27 -2.23 20.21
N ALA A 273 -9.34 -0.92 20.31
CA ALA A 273 -10.61 -0.19 20.32
C ALA A 273 -10.45 1.16 19.63
N LYS A 274 -11.57 1.69 19.13
CA LYS A 274 -11.69 3.02 18.56
C LYS A 274 -12.84 3.76 19.21
N LEU A 275 -12.66 5.05 19.46
CA LEU A 275 -13.73 5.99 19.74
C LEU A 275 -14.03 6.75 18.47
N GLN A 276 -15.29 6.97 18.18
CA GLN A 276 -15.76 7.66 16.97
C GLN A 276 -16.72 8.79 17.35
N TYR A 277 -16.59 9.88 16.63
CA TYR A 277 -17.53 10.98 16.67
C TYR A 277 -17.83 11.41 15.25
N ASN A 278 -19.12 11.46 14.89
CA ASN A 278 -19.57 11.97 13.60
C ASN A 278 -20.53 13.13 13.86
N PHE A 279 -20.32 14.21 13.14
CA PHE A 279 -21.18 15.38 13.09
C PHE A 279 -21.68 15.54 11.66
N TYR A 280 -22.96 15.77 11.51
CA TYR A 280 -23.61 16.09 10.24
C TYR A 280 -24.53 17.28 10.41
N PHE A 281 -24.39 18.25 9.56
CA PHE A 281 -25.15 19.49 9.60
C PHE A 281 -25.61 19.87 8.20
N THR A 282 -26.88 20.32 8.08
CA THR A 282 -27.38 20.96 6.86
C THR A 282 -28.12 22.24 7.23
N GLU A 283 -27.92 23.27 6.41
CA GLU A 283 -28.70 24.52 6.48
C GLU A 283 -29.27 24.82 5.10
N GLN A 284 -30.61 24.87 5.04
CA GLN A 284 -31.39 25.20 3.85
C GLN A 284 -31.48 26.73 3.71
N ASN A 285 -31.37 27.25 2.48
CA ASN A 285 -31.43 28.67 2.22
C ASN A 285 -32.83 29.27 2.55
N ASP A 286 -33.88 28.60 2.06
CA ASP A 286 -35.26 29.11 2.21
C ASP A 286 -36.11 28.23 3.12
N ARG A 287 -35.76 26.95 3.27
CA ARG A 287 -36.57 25.92 3.94
C ARG A 287 -35.98 25.50 5.26
N HIS A 288 -35.76 26.45 6.17
CA HIS A 288 -35.07 26.21 7.45
C HIS A 288 -35.74 25.12 8.31
N ALA A 289 -37.05 24.89 8.17
CA ALA A 289 -37.77 23.80 8.84
C ALA A 289 -37.22 22.37 8.47
N TYR A 290 -36.34 22.25 7.42
CA TYR A 290 -35.69 21.02 7.01
C TYR A 290 -34.19 21.03 7.32
N ASN A 291 -33.71 22.01 8.08
CA ASN A 291 -32.35 22.01 8.62
C ASN A 291 -32.16 20.78 9.50
N LEU A 292 -30.96 20.14 9.34
CA LEU A 292 -30.70 18.92 10.08
C LEU A 292 -29.36 19.05 10.82
N ASN A 293 -29.37 18.67 12.09
CA ASN A 293 -28.20 18.61 12.95
C ASN A 293 -28.15 17.22 13.60
N SER A 294 -27.04 16.48 13.42
CA SER A 294 -26.94 15.13 13.94
C SER A 294 -25.56 14.87 14.52
N HIS A 295 -25.54 14.30 15.72
CA HIS A 295 -24.34 13.92 16.44
C HIS A 295 -24.35 12.41 16.67
N THR A 296 -23.26 11.71 16.33
CA THR A 296 -23.07 10.31 16.66
C THR A 296 -21.80 10.14 17.47
N VAL A 297 -21.89 9.49 18.60
CA VAL A 297 -20.74 9.04 19.39
C VAL A 297 -20.70 7.53 19.39
N GLY A 298 -19.52 6.93 19.32
CA GLY A 298 -19.39 5.48 19.28
C GLY A 298 -18.09 4.95 19.80
N ALA A 299 -18.13 3.66 20.12
CA ALA A 299 -16.96 2.87 20.48
C ALA A 299 -16.94 1.58 19.64
N VAL A 300 -15.77 1.19 19.16
CA VAL A 300 -15.59 0.01 18.29
C VAL A 300 -14.50 -0.89 18.90
N PRO A 301 -14.83 -1.71 19.92
CA PRO A 301 -13.92 -2.78 20.32
C PRO A 301 -13.71 -3.76 19.16
N SER A 302 -12.47 -4.19 18.97
CA SER A 302 -12.06 -5.06 17.86
C SER A 302 -11.10 -6.13 18.33
N PHE A 303 -11.35 -7.37 17.88
CA PHE A 303 -10.55 -8.55 18.16
C PHE A 303 -9.87 -9.01 16.86
N TYR A 304 -8.56 -9.13 16.88
CA TYR A 304 -7.72 -9.53 15.75
C TYR A 304 -7.42 -11.02 15.81
N LEU A 305 -7.81 -11.76 14.79
CA LEU A 305 -7.67 -13.21 14.66
C LEU A 305 -6.86 -13.53 13.40
N GLY A 306 -5.54 -13.33 13.48
CA GLY A 306 -4.67 -13.36 12.31
C GLY A 306 -5.02 -12.21 11.35
N ASP A 307 -5.36 -12.55 10.11
CA ASP A 307 -5.78 -11.58 9.09
C ASP A 307 -7.26 -11.16 9.20
N ASN A 308 -8.01 -11.78 10.12
CA ASN A 308 -9.44 -11.51 10.32
C ASN A 308 -9.66 -10.58 11.50
N VAL A 309 -10.76 -9.82 11.47
CA VAL A 309 -11.12 -8.87 12.54
C VAL A 309 -12.59 -9.02 12.88
N VAL A 310 -12.88 -9.26 14.15
CA VAL A 310 -14.24 -9.20 14.70
C VAL A 310 -14.38 -7.90 15.47
N SER A 311 -15.39 -7.10 15.14
CA SER A 311 -15.65 -5.81 15.79
C SER A 311 -17.09 -5.74 16.28
N VAL A 312 -17.31 -4.98 17.34
CA VAL A 312 -18.66 -4.74 17.90
C VAL A 312 -18.87 -3.23 18.04
N PRO A 313 -19.11 -2.49 16.93
CA PRO A 313 -19.49 -1.07 17.01
C PRO A 313 -20.72 -0.88 17.88
N VAL A 314 -20.61 0.05 18.83
CA VAL A 314 -21.70 0.52 19.67
C VAL A 314 -21.78 2.01 19.48
N GLN A 315 -22.94 2.54 19.09
CA GLN A 315 -23.11 3.94 18.72
C GLN A 315 -24.41 4.49 19.30
N TYR A 316 -24.37 5.76 19.67
CA TYR A 316 -25.54 6.54 20.00
C TYR A 316 -25.58 7.76 19.09
N ASN A 317 -26.70 7.93 18.39
CA ASN A 317 -26.97 9.06 17.53
C ASN A 317 -28.12 9.91 18.14
N TYR A 318 -28.02 11.20 17.98
CA TYR A 318 -29.08 12.15 18.30
C TYR A 318 -29.20 13.18 17.18
N THR A 319 -30.44 13.37 16.70
CA THR A 319 -30.73 14.21 15.53
C THR A 319 -31.83 15.24 15.90
N TRP A 320 -31.58 16.45 15.46
CA TRP A 320 -32.56 17.56 15.47
C TRP A 320 -32.95 17.85 14.02
N VAL A 321 -34.21 18.24 13.81
CA VAL A 321 -34.70 18.82 12.57
C VAL A 321 -35.19 20.25 12.94
N ASP A 322 -34.64 21.25 12.23
CA ASP A 322 -34.69 22.64 12.63
C ASP A 322 -34.13 22.81 14.07
N THR A 323 -34.91 23.23 15.01
CA THR A 323 -34.54 23.37 16.44
C THR A 323 -35.10 22.24 17.31
N ASP A 324 -35.96 21.39 16.77
CA ASP A 324 -36.69 20.37 17.50
C ASP A 324 -35.93 19.02 17.53
N SER A 325 -35.91 18.43 18.73
CA SER A 325 -35.40 17.05 18.88
C SER A 325 -36.26 16.08 18.08
N PHE A 326 -35.62 15.33 17.15
CA PHE A 326 -36.34 14.51 16.20
C PHE A 326 -36.18 13.01 16.45
N LEU A 327 -34.93 12.54 16.58
CA LEU A 327 -34.64 11.10 16.65
C LEU A 327 -33.46 10.85 17.57
N SER A 328 -33.55 9.84 18.41
CA SER A 328 -32.43 9.21 19.05
C SER A 328 -32.32 7.74 18.61
N THR A 329 -31.07 7.27 18.35
CA THR A 329 -30.84 5.90 17.93
C THR A 329 -29.67 5.29 18.70
N PHE A 330 -29.92 4.14 19.31
CA PHE A 330 -28.86 3.30 19.88
C PHE A 330 -28.61 2.11 18.95
N THR A 331 -27.35 1.91 18.54
CA THR A 331 -26.97 0.85 17.58
C THR A 331 -25.89 -0.04 18.17
N VAL A 332 -26.07 -1.35 18.05
CA VAL A 332 -25.01 -2.35 18.24
C VAL A 332 -24.88 -3.15 16.96
N ASN A 333 -23.67 -3.23 16.41
CA ASN A 333 -23.44 -3.83 15.08
C ASN A 333 -22.27 -4.83 15.11
N PRO A 334 -22.40 -6.01 15.75
CA PRO A 334 -21.34 -7.02 15.69
C PRO A 334 -21.12 -7.47 14.24
N LEU A 335 -19.86 -7.46 13.81
CA LEU A 335 -19.44 -7.82 12.47
C LEU A 335 -18.08 -8.50 12.44
N ALA A 336 -17.89 -9.39 11.48
CA ALA A 336 -16.62 -10.05 11.18
C ALA A 336 -16.15 -9.63 9.78
N ASN A 337 -14.92 -9.16 9.70
CA ASN A 337 -14.20 -8.92 8.46
C ASN A 337 -13.25 -10.09 8.23
N LEU A 338 -13.47 -10.83 7.15
CA LEU A 338 -12.79 -12.06 6.81
C LEU A 338 -11.96 -11.85 5.54
N LYS A 339 -10.67 -12.05 5.63
CA LYS A 339 -9.78 -12.05 4.45
C LYS A 339 -10.02 -13.33 3.65
N VAL A 340 -10.60 -13.21 2.47
CA VAL A 340 -10.86 -14.33 1.55
C VAL A 340 -9.66 -14.60 0.65
N ALA A 341 -9.03 -13.53 0.18
CA ALA A 341 -7.80 -13.55 -0.61
C ALA A 341 -7.02 -12.23 -0.37
N ASP A 342 -5.83 -12.10 -0.96
CA ASP A 342 -5.01 -10.89 -0.76
C ASP A 342 -5.70 -9.59 -1.24
N ASN A 343 -6.63 -9.74 -2.16
CA ASN A 343 -7.41 -8.63 -2.72
C ASN A 343 -8.92 -8.78 -2.52
N GLN A 344 -9.36 -9.65 -1.60
CA GLN A 344 -10.78 -9.87 -1.33
C GLN A 344 -11.05 -9.92 0.17
N LEU A 345 -12.11 -9.23 0.59
CA LEU A 345 -12.58 -9.22 1.96
C LEU A 345 -14.09 -9.49 1.96
N ALA A 346 -14.52 -10.43 2.81
CA ALA A 346 -15.94 -10.63 3.11
C ALA A 346 -16.26 -10.00 4.48
N GLN A 347 -17.44 -9.43 4.60
CA GLN A 347 -17.97 -8.93 5.86
C GLN A 347 -19.30 -9.59 6.14
N ILE A 348 -19.51 -10.06 7.36
CA ILE A 348 -20.79 -10.63 7.83
C ILE A 348 -21.10 -9.98 9.17
N GLY A 349 -22.36 -9.61 9.38
CA GLY A 349 -22.74 -8.97 10.63
C GLY A 349 -24.25 -8.89 10.83
N VAL A 350 -24.64 -8.35 11.97
CA VAL A 350 -26.02 -8.02 12.27
C VAL A 350 -26.09 -6.66 12.95
N LYS A 351 -26.85 -5.75 12.36
CA LYS A 351 -27.11 -4.43 12.94
C LYS A 351 -28.39 -4.49 13.77
N CYS A 352 -28.29 -4.16 15.06
CA CYS A 352 -29.40 -4.05 15.98
C CYS A 352 -29.55 -2.59 16.39
N GLN A 353 -30.74 -2.04 16.22
CA GLN A 353 -31.02 -0.64 16.54
C GLN A 353 -32.27 -0.52 17.41
N VAL A 354 -32.26 0.46 18.31
CA VAL A 354 -33.44 0.98 19.01
C VAL A 354 -33.55 2.45 18.64
N MET A 355 -34.71 2.84 18.15
CA MET A 355 -35.00 4.18 17.64
C MET A 355 -36.16 4.77 18.41
N ASP A 356 -35.97 5.97 18.96
CA ASP A 356 -36.99 6.73 19.64
C ASP A 356 -37.22 8.03 18.86
N TYR A 357 -38.41 8.17 18.29
CA TYR A 357 -38.83 9.39 17.61
C TYR A 357 -39.41 10.34 18.68
N LEU A 358 -38.79 11.50 18.84
CA LEU A 358 -39.01 12.41 19.92
C LEU A 358 -40.19 13.39 19.66
N GLN A 359 -40.77 13.30 18.46
CA GLN A 359 -41.98 14.04 18.07
C GLN A 359 -43.22 13.27 18.47
N VAL A 360 -44.23 13.99 18.98
CA VAL A 360 -45.52 13.36 19.33
C VAL A 360 -46.20 12.86 18.05
N PRO A 361 -46.51 11.56 17.93
CA PRO A 361 -47.16 11.02 16.74
C PRO A 361 -48.59 11.54 16.63
N PHE A 362 -49.07 11.73 15.38
CA PHE A 362 -50.43 12.20 15.10
C PHE A 362 -51.51 11.22 15.62
N SER A 363 -51.22 9.94 15.58
CA SER A 363 -52.03 8.88 16.18
C SER A 363 -51.13 7.76 16.71
N PRO A 364 -51.64 6.86 17.59
CA PRO A 364 -50.87 5.71 18.04
C PRO A 364 -50.31 4.84 16.89
N ASP A 365 -51.03 4.71 15.80
CA ASP A 365 -50.62 3.90 14.62
C ASP A 365 -49.46 4.55 13.84
N GLU A 366 -49.26 5.85 14.02
CA GLU A 366 -48.17 6.62 13.42
C GLU A 366 -46.92 6.68 14.28
N ASN A 367 -46.90 6.01 15.43
CA ASN A 367 -45.69 5.98 16.28
C ASN A 367 -44.57 5.19 15.64
N ARG A 368 -43.47 5.85 15.32
CA ARG A 368 -42.30 5.29 14.62
C ARG A 368 -41.22 4.79 15.56
N ASP A 369 -41.40 4.86 16.88
CA ASP A 369 -40.45 4.24 17.83
C ASP A 369 -40.29 2.74 17.47
N ALA A 370 -39.05 2.29 17.30
CA ALA A 370 -38.81 1.00 16.72
C ALA A 370 -37.63 0.24 17.31
N SER A 371 -37.69 -1.08 17.13
CA SER A 371 -36.50 -1.95 17.16
C SER A 371 -36.28 -2.53 15.78
N ARG A 372 -35.04 -2.46 15.30
CA ARG A 372 -34.63 -2.96 13.99
C ARG A 372 -33.53 -4.00 14.11
N ARG A 373 -33.62 -5.06 13.31
CA ARG A 373 -32.58 -6.06 13.16
C ARG A 373 -32.28 -6.21 11.67
N ALA A 374 -30.99 -6.12 11.32
CA ALA A 374 -30.55 -6.19 9.92
C ALA A 374 -29.30 -7.08 9.82
N PRO A 375 -29.48 -8.43 9.74
CA PRO A 375 -28.38 -9.30 9.30
C PRO A 375 -27.99 -8.98 7.87
N GLY A 376 -26.69 -9.00 7.61
CA GLY A 376 -26.19 -8.68 6.28
C GLY A 376 -24.79 -9.21 6.01
N ALA A 377 -24.44 -9.18 4.74
CA ALA A 377 -23.13 -9.53 4.24
C ALA A 377 -22.65 -8.51 3.19
N ALA A 378 -21.34 -8.32 3.12
CA ALA A 378 -20.72 -7.54 2.07
C ALA A 378 -19.48 -8.25 1.54
N TRP A 379 -19.16 -8.00 0.28
CA TRP A 379 -17.96 -8.47 -0.37
C TRP A 379 -17.24 -7.29 -1.00
N PHE A 380 -15.91 -7.23 -0.77
CA PHE A 380 -15.02 -6.24 -1.33
C PHE A 380 -14.00 -6.92 -2.23
N TYR A 381 -13.85 -6.41 -3.43
CA TYR A 381 -12.83 -6.81 -4.38
C TYR A 381 -11.95 -5.63 -4.71
N PHE A 382 -10.67 -5.72 -4.36
CA PHE A 382 -9.66 -4.70 -4.63
C PHE A 382 -8.87 -5.07 -5.88
N PHE A 383 -8.62 -4.11 -6.77
CA PHE A 383 -7.87 -4.31 -8.01
C PHE A 383 -7.05 -3.07 -8.34
N ASN A 384 -6.28 -3.13 -9.45
CA ASN A 384 -5.40 -2.03 -9.83
C ASN A 384 -4.46 -1.58 -8.68
N GLN A 385 -3.75 -2.56 -8.06
CA GLN A 385 -2.87 -2.33 -6.90
C GLN A 385 -3.58 -1.66 -5.71
N ASN A 386 -4.81 -2.06 -5.44
CA ASN A 386 -5.70 -1.52 -4.40
C ASN A 386 -6.10 -0.03 -4.58
N LYS A 387 -5.90 0.54 -5.78
CA LYS A 387 -6.40 1.87 -6.13
C LYS A 387 -7.86 1.89 -6.52
N SER A 388 -8.43 0.72 -6.80
CA SER A 388 -9.81 0.51 -7.20
C SER A 388 -10.46 -0.54 -6.32
N PHE A 389 -11.76 -0.41 -6.08
CA PHE A 389 -12.53 -1.45 -5.42
C PHE A 389 -13.94 -1.56 -6.00
N LEU A 390 -14.49 -2.77 -5.91
CA LEU A 390 -15.90 -3.07 -6.03
C LEU A 390 -16.39 -3.56 -4.67
N ASN A 391 -17.47 -2.99 -4.16
CA ASN A 391 -18.18 -3.45 -2.97
C ASN A 391 -19.60 -3.84 -3.35
N LEU A 392 -20.02 -5.02 -2.94
CA LEU A 392 -21.41 -5.49 -3.01
C LEU A 392 -21.87 -5.79 -1.60
N ARG A 393 -23.02 -5.27 -1.20
CA ARG A 393 -23.62 -5.46 0.11
C ARG A 393 -25.09 -5.86 -0.03
N TYR A 394 -25.52 -6.75 0.84
CA TYR A 394 -26.91 -7.10 1.02
C TYR A 394 -27.24 -7.18 2.52
N GLU A 395 -28.38 -6.60 2.91
CA GLU A 395 -28.93 -6.64 4.26
C GLU A 395 -30.41 -7.04 4.17
N TYR A 396 -30.88 -7.86 5.08
CA TYR A 396 -32.29 -8.13 5.30
C TYR A 396 -32.72 -7.38 6.56
N ASP A 397 -33.73 -6.53 6.46
CA ASP A 397 -34.22 -5.71 7.54
C ASP A 397 -35.54 -6.22 8.10
N GLU A 398 -35.66 -6.22 9.42
CA GLU A 398 -36.92 -6.36 10.12
C GLU A 398 -37.03 -5.21 11.12
N GLU A 399 -38.00 -4.32 10.87
CA GLU A 399 -38.28 -3.15 11.73
C GLU A 399 -39.63 -3.32 12.37
N ASN A 400 -39.64 -3.39 13.71
CA ASN A 400 -40.85 -3.54 14.51
C ASN A 400 -41.08 -2.21 15.24
N THR A 401 -42.15 -1.51 14.85
CA THR A 401 -42.53 -0.21 15.38
C THR A 401 -43.65 -0.30 16.43
N LYS A 402 -43.80 0.72 17.24
CA LYS A 402 -44.97 0.84 18.17
C LYS A 402 -46.25 1.09 17.40
N GLY A 403 -46.19 1.81 16.30
CA GLY A 403 -47.36 2.10 15.46
C GLY A 403 -47.42 1.17 14.25
N SER A 404 -48.61 0.62 14.02
CA SER A 404 -48.83 -0.41 13.01
C SER A 404 -48.59 0.01 11.55
N ASN A 405 -48.60 1.32 11.27
CA ASN A 405 -48.37 1.81 9.88
C ASN A 405 -46.92 1.74 9.41
N TRP A 406 -45.96 1.42 10.29
CA TRP A 406 -44.54 1.51 10.01
C TRP A 406 -43.76 0.21 10.17
N ASP A 407 -44.39 -0.87 10.68
CA ASP A 407 -43.80 -2.21 10.73
C ASP A 407 -43.52 -2.73 9.33
N TYR A 408 -42.27 -3.14 9.04
CA TYR A 408 -41.93 -3.71 7.73
C TYR A 408 -40.79 -4.73 7.80
N LYS A 409 -40.71 -5.51 6.73
CA LYS A 409 -39.57 -6.34 6.36
C LYS A 409 -39.03 -5.85 5.03
N GLY A 410 -37.71 -5.71 4.97
CA GLY A 410 -37.02 -5.13 3.82
C GLY A 410 -35.86 -5.96 3.31
N ASN A 411 -35.51 -5.74 2.06
CA ASN A 411 -34.31 -6.25 1.43
C ASN A 411 -33.56 -5.06 0.87
N HIS A 412 -32.30 -4.92 1.27
CA HIS A 412 -31.47 -3.79 0.93
C HIS A 412 -30.19 -4.26 0.22
N ALA A 413 -29.96 -3.82 -1.00
CA ALA A 413 -28.78 -4.13 -1.80
C ALA A 413 -28.04 -2.87 -2.22
N THR A 414 -26.73 -2.84 -2.01
CA THR A 414 -25.87 -1.72 -2.42
C THR A 414 -24.71 -2.23 -3.24
N ALA A 415 -24.35 -1.51 -4.29
CA ALA A 415 -23.15 -1.73 -5.09
C ALA A 415 -22.35 -0.42 -5.18
N ALA A 416 -21.04 -0.47 -4.89
CA ALA A 416 -20.16 0.67 -5.03
C ALA A 416 -18.91 0.30 -5.82
N LEU A 417 -18.53 1.14 -6.78
CA LEU A 417 -17.33 1.02 -7.59
C LEU A 417 -16.50 2.30 -7.47
N GLN A 418 -15.22 2.19 -7.13
CA GLN A 418 -14.28 3.29 -7.21
C GLN A 418 -13.12 2.94 -8.14
N VAL A 419 -12.82 3.84 -9.07
CA VAL A 419 -11.69 3.71 -9.99
C VAL A 419 -10.96 5.04 -10.17
N PRO A 420 -9.62 5.06 -10.29
CA PRO A 420 -8.90 6.23 -10.78
C PRO A 420 -9.23 6.43 -12.28
N LEU A 421 -9.43 7.67 -12.69
CA LEU A 421 -9.63 8.04 -14.11
C LEU A 421 -8.29 8.38 -14.77
N ILE A 422 -7.66 9.42 -14.28
CA ILE A 422 -6.33 9.92 -14.66
C ILE A 422 -5.62 10.35 -13.37
N ASP A 423 -4.39 10.84 -13.47
CA ASP A 423 -3.65 11.31 -12.29
C ASP A 423 -4.51 12.27 -11.45
N LYS A 424 -4.55 12.02 -10.11
CA LYS A 424 -5.32 12.75 -9.09
C LYS A 424 -6.85 12.73 -9.22
N TRP A 425 -7.42 12.16 -10.28
CA TRP A 425 -8.86 12.08 -10.48
C TRP A 425 -9.39 10.69 -10.18
N LYS A 426 -10.52 10.60 -9.47
CA LYS A 426 -11.23 9.35 -9.17
C LYS A 426 -12.70 9.49 -9.55
N LEU A 427 -13.28 8.39 -9.98
CA LEU A 427 -14.72 8.20 -10.13
C LEU A 427 -15.21 7.23 -9.08
N THR A 428 -16.26 7.60 -8.37
CA THR A 428 -17.02 6.70 -7.49
C THR A 428 -18.45 6.64 -7.96
N LEU A 429 -18.93 5.41 -8.19
CA LEU A 429 -20.32 5.12 -8.54
C LEU A 429 -20.94 4.33 -7.39
N VAL A 430 -22.15 4.69 -6.98
CA VAL A 430 -22.92 3.95 -5.98
C VAL A 430 -24.33 3.74 -6.52
N GLY A 431 -24.79 2.50 -6.44
CA GLY A 431 -26.18 2.15 -6.70
C GLY A 431 -26.78 1.48 -5.47
N ASP A 432 -28.00 1.81 -5.15
CA ASP A 432 -28.71 1.33 -3.97
C ASP A 432 -30.15 0.95 -4.34
N ALA A 433 -30.63 -0.16 -3.78
CA ALA A 433 -31.99 -0.64 -4.00
C ALA A 433 -32.53 -1.19 -2.67
N TYR A 434 -33.67 -0.68 -2.26
CA TYR A 434 -34.28 -1.04 -1.01
C TYR A 434 -35.75 -1.33 -1.21
N TRP A 435 -36.16 -2.58 -0.96
CA TRP A 435 -37.54 -3.09 -1.09
C TRP A 435 -38.12 -3.31 0.30
N GLN A 436 -39.26 -2.64 0.60
CA GLN A 436 -39.91 -2.67 1.91
C GLN A 436 -41.34 -3.14 1.78
N ASN A 437 -41.71 -4.19 2.49
CA ASN A 437 -43.06 -4.68 2.59
C ASN A 437 -43.58 -4.48 4.01
N PHE A 438 -44.56 -3.61 4.15
CA PHE A 438 -45.12 -3.30 5.46
C PHE A 438 -46.06 -4.44 5.91
N ASP A 439 -46.02 -4.75 7.21
CA ASP A 439 -46.68 -5.94 7.73
C ASP A 439 -48.21 -5.73 7.91
N HIS A 440 -48.65 -4.49 8.12
CA HIS A 440 -50.05 -4.14 8.39
C HIS A 440 -50.67 -3.30 7.30
N THR A 441 -52.02 -3.34 7.23
CA THR A 441 -52.81 -2.43 6.39
C THR A 441 -52.72 -1.03 6.99
N HIS A 442 -52.33 -0.04 6.20
CA HIS A 442 -52.22 1.35 6.61
C HIS A 442 -53.58 1.91 7.04
N THR A 443 -53.68 2.40 8.25
CA THR A 443 -54.97 2.76 8.90
C THR A 443 -55.72 3.89 8.17
N ILE A 444 -54.96 4.80 7.49
CA ILE A 444 -55.56 5.95 6.76
C ILE A 444 -55.93 5.53 5.30
N PHE A 445 -54.99 4.83 4.61
CA PHE A 445 -55.15 4.52 3.19
C PHE A 445 -55.84 3.18 2.92
N ASN A 446 -56.01 2.36 3.93
CA ASN A 446 -56.64 1.05 3.86
C ASN A 446 -55.98 0.11 2.80
N VAL A 447 -54.68 0.26 2.62
CA VAL A 447 -53.85 -0.52 1.69
C VAL A 447 -52.62 -1.02 2.46
N LYS A 448 -52.19 -2.25 2.19
CA LYS A 448 -50.90 -2.75 2.70
C LYS A 448 -49.78 -2.10 1.88
N ARG A 449 -49.01 -1.25 2.53
CA ARG A 449 -47.95 -0.45 1.88
C ARG A 449 -46.81 -1.35 1.39
N ALA A 450 -46.28 -1.03 0.24
CA ALA A 450 -45.08 -1.60 -0.33
C ALA A 450 -44.28 -0.49 -1.03
N ASP A 451 -43.03 -0.36 -0.66
CA ASP A 451 -42.13 0.66 -1.20
C ASP A 451 -40.91 0.03 -1.86
N ASP A 452 -40.53 0.57 -3.01
CA ASP A 452 -39.28 0.28 -3.72
C ASP A 452 -38.50 1.57 -3.86
N ASN A 453 -37.38 1.68 -3.17
CA ASN A 453 -36.48 2.85 -3.24
C ASN A 453 -35.22 2.51 -4.03
N TYR A 454 -34.99 3.22 -5.12
CA TYR A 454 -33.79 3.12 -5.94
C TYR A 454 -33.02 4.42 -5.90
N SER A 455 -31.72 4.35 -5.63
CA SER A 455 -30.86 5.51 -5.78
C SER A 455 -29.57 5.19 -6.51
N GLY A 456 -29.08 6.17 -7.24
CA GLY A 456 -27.80 6.11 -7.93
C GLY A 456 -27.02 7.39 -7.77
N SER A 457 -25.73 7.30 -7.52
CA SER A 457 -24.87 8.46 -7.48
C SER A 457 -23.58 8.26 -8.24
N ALA A 458 -23.10 9.35 -8.86
CA ALA A 458 -21.80 9.45 -9.50
C ALA A 458 -21.04 10.63 -8.88
N MET A 459 -19.83 10.36 -8.41
CA MET A 459 -18.97 11.36 -7.81
C MET A 459 -17.60 11.36 -8.50
N VAL A 460 -17.19 12.53 -8.95
CA VAL A 460 -15.83 12.77 -9.44
C VAL A 460 -15.08 13.57 -8.40
N SER A 461 -13.91 13.12 -8.04
CA SER A 461 -13.06 13.77 -7.06
C SER A 461 -11.65 14.06 -7.62
N TYR A 462 -11.08 15.18 -7.20
CA TYR A 462 -9.74 15.64 -7.56
C TYR A 462 -8.90 15.84 -6.30
N ALA A 463 -7.81 15.09 -6.15
CA ALA A 463 -6.86 15.27 -5.07
C ALA A 463 -6.00 16.52 -5.31
N ILE A 464 -6.28 17.61 -4.61
CA ILE A 464 -5.48 18.84 -4.64
C ILE A 464 -4.08 18.53 -4.11
N ASN A 465 -4.01 17.90 -2.94
CA ASN A 465 -2.80 17.38 -2.32
C ASN A 465 -3.13 16.11 -1.51
N LYS A 466 -2.25 15.70 -0.59
CA LYS A 466 -2.47 14.50 0.24
C LYS A 466 -3.62 14.64 1.23
N ASP A 467 -3.94 15.87 1.66
CA ASP A 467 -4.90 16.16 2.72
C ASP A 467 -6.22 16.74 2.18
N TRP A 468 -6.24 17.34 1.00
CA TRP A 468 -7.40 18.03 0.44
C TRP A 468 -7.86 17.43 -0.88
N GLU A 469 -9.18 17.23 -0.97
CA GLU A 469 -9.86 16.70 -2.16
C GLU A 469 -11.08 17.55 -2.49
N MET A 470 -11.21 17.98 -3.75
CA MET A 470 -12.40 18.63 -4.29
C MET A 470 -13.32 17.55 -4.88
N GLN A 471 -14.63 17.68 -4.73
CA GLN A 471 -15.62 16.69 -5.16
C GLN A 471 -16.80 17.37 -5.84
N VAL A 472 -17.31 16.70 -6.88
CA VAL A 472 -18.60 16.98 -7.52
C VAL A 472 -19.39 15.69 -7.56
N ARG A 473 -20.62 15.71 -7.06
CA ARG A 473 -21.51 14.55 -6.99
C ARG A 473 -22.86 14.89 -7.58
N TYR A 474 -23.42 13.96 -8.33
CA TYR A 474 -24.82 13.90 -8.71
C TYR A 474 -25.45 12.65 -8.08
N MET A 475 -26.64 12.79 -7.52
CA MET A 475 -27.45 11.70 -6.98
C MET A 475 -28.87 11.81 -7.48
N HIS A 476 -29.44 10.68 -7.89
CA HIS A 476 -30.84 10.52 -8.25
C HIS A 476 -31.50 9.52 -7.30
N VAL A 477 -32.70 9.82 -6.85
CA VAL A 477 -33.56 8.94 -6.03
C VAL A 477 -34.89 8.79 -6.71
N ASP A 478 -35.35 7.55 -6.84
CA ASP A 478 -36.68 7.17 -7.34
C ASP A 478 -37.34 6.29 -6.26
N HIS A 479 -38.21 6.90 -5.48
CA HIS A 479 -38.96 6.24 -4.43
C HIS A 479 -40.38 5.93 -4.94
N ARG A 480 -40.67 4.66 -5.15
CA ARG A 480 -41.92 4.14 -5.63
C ARG A 480 -42.72 3.57 -4.47
N SER A 481 -44.00 3.84 -4.43
CA SER A 481 -44.90 3.31 -3.42
C SER A 481 -46.25 2.99 -4.03
N ASN A 482 -46.91 1.99 -3.51
CA ASN A 482 -48.33 1.71 -3.87
C ASN A 482 -49.31 2.65 -3.16
N ILE A 483 -48.81 3.61 -2.37
CA ILE A 483 -49.55 4.74 -1.78
C ILE A 483 -48.96 6.05 -2.31
N ASN A 484 -49.68 6.70 -3.21
CA ASN A 484 -49.15 7.82 -4.03
C ASN A 484 -48.49 8.96 -3.26
N ILE A 485 -48.88 9.22 -2.01
CA ILE A 485 -48.28 10.30 -1.21
C ILE A 485 -46.82 10.00 -0.80
N TYR A 486 -46.39 8.74 -0.86
CA TYR A 486 -45.04 8.34 -0.57
C TYR A 486 -44.16 8.20 -1.83
N GLU A 487 -44.76 8.28 -3.02
CA GLU A 487 -44.05 8.19 -4.29
C GLU A 487 -43.44 9.54 -4.67
N TYR A 488 -42.11 9.58 -4.86
CA TYR A 488 -41.39 10.81 -5.25
C TYR A 488 -40.09 10.51 -6.00
N THR A 489 -39.65 11.51 -6.77
CA THR A 489 -38.30 11.54 -7.31
C THR A 489 -37.51 12.71 -6.73
N ARG A 490 -36.19 12.61 -6.71
CA ARG A 490 -35.30 13.64 -6.14
C ARG A 490 -33.94 13.60 -6.82
N ASN A 491 -33.42 14.77 -7.18
CA ASN A 491 -32.10 14.94 -7.73
C ASN A 491 -31.29 15.90 -6.86
N ILE A 492 -30.06 15.51 -6.53
CA ILE A 492 -29.15 16.33 -5.72
C ILE A 492 -27.84 16.48 -6.48
N VAL A 493 -27.40 17.73 -6.64
CA VAL A 493 -26.08 18.08 -7.15
C VAL A 493 -25.28 18.71 -6.04
N SER A 494 -24.10 18.18 -5.77
CA SER A 494 -23.22 18.65 -4.70
C SER A 494 -21.87 19.03 -5.24
N THR A 495 -21.28 20.11 -4.76
CA THR A 495 -19.88 20.47 -4.97
C THR A 495 -19.23 20.90 -3.66
N GLY A 496 -18.01 20.51 -3.43
CA GLY A 496 -17.37 20.84 -2.16
C GLY A 496 -15.96 20.27 -2.00
N PHE A 497 -15.49 20.32 -0.77
CA PHE A 497 -14.14 19.92 -0.40
C PHE A 497 -14.18 18.98 0.81
N THR A 498 -13.25 18.03 0.81
CA THR A 498 -12.97 17.17 1.95
C THR A 498 -11.51 17.37 2.37
N ALA A 499 -11.29 17.53 3.67
CA ALA A 499 -9.98 17.60 4.32
C ALA A 499 -9.77 16.37 5.21
N LYS A 500 -8.56 15.80 5.20
CA LYS A 500 -8.14 14.61 5.98
C LYS A 500 -6.88 14.94 6.77
N PHE A 501 -6.87 14.60 8.08
CA PHE A 501 -5.79 14.92 9.01
C PHE A 501 -5.39 13.72 9.86
#